data_c2444b7f4bd5d8bbefeba24998725b75
#
_entry.id   c2444b7f4bd5d8bbefeba24998725b75
#
_cell.length_a   1.000
_cell.length_b   1.000
_cell.length_c   1.000
_cell.angle_alpha   90.00
_cell.angle_beta   90.00
_cell.angle_gamma   90.00
#
_symmetry.space_group_name_H-M   'P 1'
#
loop_
_entity.id
_entity.type
_entity.pdbx_description
1 polymer ?
#
loop_
_entity_poly.entity_id
_entity_poly.type
_entity_poly.pdbx_seq_one_letter_code
_entity_poly.pdbx_strand_id
1 'polypeptide(L)'
;MNIKQKSKILVLSTLAAVSTSAWAVEEGDTAPIFDLPSIYADSPAISTASLAGKTVYIDFWASWCAPCLTSLPLYNDMYSKYKDQGLEIVAINVDNPIEDGLDFLLDTPLDFLIPTDPDGEAAELFEVIGMPTSYLIKPDGTVTLVHMGFRSGDIEMIEEAIQSSLAGN
;
A
#
# COMPACT_ATOMS: atom_id res chain seq x y z
N MET A 1 -9.23 -26.00 -73.04
CA MET A 1 -9.26 -24.62 -72.57
C MET A 1 -9.27 -24.70 -71.01
N ASN A 2 -8.08 -24.65 -70.39
CA ASN A 2 -7.88 -24.94 -68.96
C ASN A 2 -7.91 -23.62 -68.16
N ILE A 3 -8.96 -23.44 -67.41
CA ILE A 3 -9.05 -22.31 -66.43
C ILE A 3 -8.49 -22.74 -65.11
N LYS A 4 -7.27 -22.26 -64.80
CA LYS A 4 -6.64 -22.44 -63.50
C LYS A 4 -7.27 -21.46 -62.51
N GLN A 5 -8.09 -21.97 -61.60
CA GLN A 5 -8.67 -21.23 -60.46
C GLN A 5 -7.61 -21.07 -59.37
N LYS A 6 -7.11 -19.83 -59.17
CA LYS A 6 -6.20 -19.49 -58.09
C LYS A 6 -7.02 -19.18 -56.84
N SER A 7 -7.08 -20.11 -55.88
CA SER A 7 -7.61 -19.86 -54.54
C SER A 7 -6.71 -18.89 -53.80
N LYS A 8 -7.20 -17.70 -53.48
CA LYS A 8 -6.58 -16.78 -52.56
C LYS A 8 -6.97 -17.17 -51.12
N ILE A 9 -6.02 -17.72 -50.39
CA ILE A 9 -6.17 -17.96 -48.94
C ILE A 9 -6.05 -16.61 -48.24
N LEU A 10 -7.15 -16.12 -47.68
CA LEU A 10 -7.18 -14.93 -46.83
C LEU A 10 -6.81 -15.37 -45.44
N VAL A 11 -5.57 -15.08 -44.99
CA VAL A 11 -5.13 -15.30 -43.63
C VAL A 11 -5.66 -14.15 -42.80
N LEU A 12 -6.74 -14.42 -42.04
CA LEU A 12 -7.29 -13.49 -41.06
C LEU A 12 -6.43 -13.57 -39.80
N SER A 13 -5.50 -12.65 -39.62
CA SER A 13 -4.74 -12.50 -38.38
C SER A 13 -5.64 -11.84 -37.32
N THR A 14 -6.19 -12.64 -36.41
CA THR A 14 -6.86 -12.13 -35.20
C THR A 14 -5.80 -11.56 -34.25
N LEU A 15 -5.73 -10.24 -34.20
CA LEU A 15 -5.01 -9.53 -33.12
C LEU A 15 -5.82 -9.76 -31.82
N ALA A 16 -5.35 -10.64 -30.96
CA ALA A 16 -5.86 -10.73 -29.60
C ALA A 16 -5.44 -9.46 -28.85
N ALA A 17 -6.36 -8.54 -28.63
CA ALA A 17 -6.17 -7.43 -27.71
C ALA A 17 -6.04 -8.01 -26.29
N VAL A 18 -4.84 -8.03 -25.76
CA VAL A 18 -4.62 -8.27 -24.33
C VAL A 18 -5.11 -7.02 -23.61
N SER A 19 -6.35 -7.08 -23.10
CA SER A 19 -6.87 -6.08 -22.18
C SER A 19 -6.09 -6.27 -20.88
N THR A 20 -5.13 -5.39 -20.58
CA THR A 20 -4.58 -5.24 -19.24
C THR A 20 -5.68 -4.58 -18.40
N SER A 21 -6.47 -5.39 -17.70
CA SER A 21 -7.31 -4.88 -16.64
C SER A 21 -6.37 -4.34 -15.57
N ALA A 22 -6.45 -3.05 -15.26
CA ALA A 22 -5.90 -2.52 -14.04
C ALA A 22 -6.71 -3.17 -12.90
N TRP A 23 -6.07 -4.00 -12.12
CA TRP A 23 -6.68 -4.71 -10.99
C TRP A 23 -6.14 -4.03 -9.73
N ALA A 24 -7.04 -3.75 -8.77
CA ALA A 24 -6.62 -3.34 -7.43
C ALA A 24 -5.53 -4.26 -6.91
N VAL A 25 -4.61 -3.74 -6.12
CA VAL A 25 -3.59 -4.56 -5.45
C VAL A 25 -4.30 -5.55 -4.54
N GLU A 26 -4.11 -6.84 -4.80
CA GLU A 26 -4.77 -7.94 -4.09
C GLU A 26 -3.76 -8.78 -3.29
N GLU A 27 -4.29 -9.62 -2.40
CA GLU A 27 -3.47 -10.61 -1.69
C GLU A 27 -2.83 -11.59 -2.70
N GLY A 28 -1.52 -11.78 -2.57
CA GLY A 28 -0.69 -12.57 -3.47
C GLY A 28 0.10 -11.75 -4.49
N ASP A 29 -0.24 -10.48 -4.69
CA ASP A 29 0.49 -9.60 -5.60
C ASP A 29 1.83 -9.16 -5.00
N THR A 30 2.71 -8.67 -5.88
CA THR A 30 3.90 -7.94 -5.45
C THR A 30 3.51 -6.49 -5.16
N ALA A 31 3.86 -5.99 -3.99
CA ALA A 31 3.59 -4.62 -3.60
C ALA A 31 4.22 -3.60 -4.57
N PRO A 32 3.51 -2.50 -4.91
CA PRO A 32 4.05 -1.43 -5.72
C PRO A 32 5.33 -0.82 -5.12
N ILE A 33 6.19 -0.30 -6.01
CA ILE A 33 7.42 0.38 -5.62
C ILE A 33 7.13 1.88 -5.50
N PHE A 34 7.52 2.45 -4.36
CA PHE A 34 7.44 3.89 -4.12
C PHE A 34 8.74 4.44 -3.53
N ASP A 35 8.92 5.75 -3.65
CA ASP A 35 9.98 6.53 -3.01
C ASP A 35 9.40 7.91 -2.68
N LEU A 36 9.05 8.12 -1.41
CA LEU A 36 8.31 9.28 -0.95
C LEU A 36 9.12 10.08 0.08
N PRO A 37 9.04 11.42 0.07
CA PRO A 37 9.63 12.22 1.13
C PRO A 37 8.97 11.92 2.48
N SER A 38 9.74 12.01 3.55
CA SER A 38 9.17 12.01 4.90
C SER A 38 8.32 13.26 5.10
N ILE A 39 7.24 13.15 5.88
CA ILE A 39 6.46 14.31 6.31
C ILE A 39 7.32 15.30 7.16
N TYR A 40 8.37 14.79 7.79
CA TYR A 40 9.34 15.58 8.56
C TYR A 40 10.51 15.98 7.66
N ALA A 41 10.69 17.29 7.43
CA ALA A 41 11.65 17.85 6.47
C ALA A 41 13.12 17.39 6.68
N ASP A 42 13.52 17.12 7.91
CA ASP A 42 14.90 16.72 8.25
C ASP A 42 15.11 15.19 8.25
N SER A 43 14.09 14.43 7.90
CA SER A 43 14.14 12.96 7.85
C SER A 43 14.39 12.46 6.42
N PRO A 44 15.07 11.31 6.26
CA PRO A 44 15.28 10.74 4.94
C PRO A 44 13.97 10.32 4.26
N ALA A 45 13.97 10.25 2.94
CA ALA A 45 12.87 9.68 2.18
C ALA A 45 12.67 8.19 2.54
N ILE A 46 11.43 7.75 2.43
CA ILE A 46 11.02 6.37 2.71
C ILE A 46 10.70 5.69 1.38
N SER A 47 11.42 4.61 1.10
CA SER A 47 11.25 3.87 -0.14
C SER A 47 11.02 2.39 0.10
N THR A 48 10.39 1.70 -0.85
CA THR A 48 10.25 0.24 -0.81
C THR A 48 11.60 -0.46 -0.63
N ALA A 49 12.68 0.09 -1.20
CA ALA A 49 14.03 -0.45 -1.05
C ALA A 49 14.56 -0.35 0.39
N SER A 50 14.22 0.73 1.12
CA SER A 50 14.62 0.91 2.52
C SER A 50 13.89 -0.01 3.49
N LEU A 51 12.79 -0.63 3.03
CA LEU A 51 11.94 -1.54 3.81
C LEU A 51 12.24 -3.03 3.54
N ALA A 52 13.18 -3.31 2.62
CA ALA A 52 13.50 -4.67 2.21
C ALA A 52 13.86 -5.58 3.40
N GLY A 53 13.31 -6.79 3.42
CA GLY A 53 13.56 -7.80 4.46
C GLY A 53 12.76 -7.63 5.75
N LYS A 54 11.86 -6.64 5.80
CA LYS A 54 10.94 -6.43 6.93
C LYS A 54 9.52 -6.91 6.57
N THR A 55 8.75 -7.27 7.60
CA THR A 55 7.29 -7.29 7.48
C THR A 55 6.81 -5.85 7.56
N VAL A 56 6.11 -5.38 6.53
CA VAL A 56 5.69 -3.97 6.42
C VAL A 56 4.17 -3.88 6.44
N TYR A 57 3.64 -3.02 7.32
CA TYR A 57 2.23 -2.63 7.32
C TYR A 57 2.13 -1.21 6.79
N ILE A 58 1.59 -1.05 5.56
CA ILE A 58 1.34 0.24 4.94
C ILE A 58 -0.11 0.64 5.22
N ASP A 59 -0.34 1.90 5.59
CA ASP A 59 -1.67 2.49 5.76
C ASP A 59 -1.73 3.85 5.07
N PHE A 60 -2.81 4.13 4.33
CA PHE A 60 -3.06 5.42 3.71
C PHE A 60 -4.04 6.22 4.58
N TRP A 61 -3.66 7.46 4.93
CA TRP A 61 -4.41 8.30 5.85
C TRP A 61 -4.37 9.78 5.51
N ALA A 62 -5.31 10.53 6.09
CA ALA A 62 -5.32 11.98 6.07
C ALA A 62 -5.93 12.54 7.37
N SER A 63 -5.63 13.80 7.69
CA SER A 63 -6.14 14.49 8.89
C SER A 63 -7.67 14.64 8.92
N TRP A 64 -8.32 14.67 7.78
CA TRP A 64 -9.78 14.74 7.64
C TRP A 64 -10.47 13.37 7.65
N CYS A 65 -9.70 12.26 7.72
CA CYS A 65 -10.23 10.89 7.73
C CYS A 65 -10.46 10.42 9.17
N ALA A 66 -11.66 10.61 9.70
CA ALA A 66 -11.97 10.26 11.10
C ALA A 66 -11.66 8.80 11.50
N PRO A 67 -11.95 7.74 10.69
CA PRO A 67 -11.54 6.38 11.04
C PRO A 67 -10.02 6.20 11.03
N CYS A 68 -9.27 6.94 10.18
CA CYS A 68 -7.81 6.92 10.17
C CYS A 68 -7.25 7.47 11.49
N LEU A 69 -7.80 8.60 11.98
CA LEU A 69 -7.37 9.20 13.25
C LEU A 69 -7.65 8.29 14.44
N THR A 70 -8.60 7.37 14.31
CA THR A 70 -8.90 6.35 15.32
C THR A 70 -7.90 5.19 15.27
N SER A 71 -7.50 4.75 14.08
CA SER A 71 -6.62 3.60 13.90
C SER A 71 -5.14 3.91 14.20
N LEU A 72 -4.65 5.10 13.84
CA LEU A 72 -3.22 5.45 13.97
C LEU A 72 -2.63 5.27 15.37
N PRO A 73 -3.27 5.71 16.48
CA PRO A 73 -2.76 5.44 17.82
C PRO A 73 -2.69 3.94 18.15
N LEU A 74 -3.67 3.14 17.68
CA LEU A 74 -3.68 1.70 17.89
C LEU A 74 -2.55 1.01 17.10
N TYR A 75 -2.26 1.50 15.89
CA TYR A 75 -1.09 1.05 15.13
C TYR A 75 0.22 1.41 15.84
N ASN A 76 0.29 2.56 16.52
CA ASN A 76 1.48 2.94 17.29
C ASN A 76 1.71 2.02 18.48
N ASP A 77 0.65 1.62 19.18
CA ASP A 77 0.73 0.61 20.24
C ASP A 77 1.21 -0.74 19.69
N MET A 78 0.71 -1.15 18.53
CA MET A 78 1.10 -2.38 17.85
C MET A 78 2.56 -2.31 17.36
N TYR A 79 2.98 -1.19 16.78
CA TYR A 79 4.38 -0.98 16.39
C TYR A 79 5.33 -1.14 17.57
N SER A 80 4.99 -0.56 18.71
CA SER A 80 5.78 -0.67 19.93
C SER A 80 5.97 -2.12 20.42
N LYS A 81 5.00 -3.00 20.16
CA LYS A 81 5.08 -4.43 20.51
C LYS A 81 5.94 -5.25 19.55
N TYR A 82 5.96 -4.92 18.25
CA TYR A 82 6.49 -5.80 17.21
C TYR A 82 7.68 -5.24 16.41
N LYS A 83 8.07 -3.97 16.57
CA LYS A 83 9.20 -3.37 15.85
C LYS A 83 10.52 -4.14 16.02
N ASP A 84 10.80 -4.63 17.23
CA ASP A 84 12.00 -5.41 17.52
C ASP A 84 11.93 -6.85 16.97
N GLN A 85 10.77 -7.26 16.48
CA GLN A 85 10.54 -8.56 15.83
C GLN A 85 10.55 -8.46 14.30
N GLY A 86 10.83 -7.27 13.74
CA GLY A 86 10.95 -7.04 12.30
C GLY A 86 9.71 -6.42 11.64
N LEU A 87 8.74 -5.92 12.43
CA LEU A 87 7.66 -5.11 11.89
C LEU A 87 8.14 -3.69 11.59
N GLU A 88 7.75 -3.18 10.41
CA GLU A 88 7.76 -1.76 10.11
C GLU A 88 6.34 -1.28 9.79
N ILE A 89 5.97 -0.11 10.27
CA ILE A 89 4.70 0.54 9.89
C ILE A 89 5.03 1.79 9.09
N VAL A 90 4.33 1.96 7.98
CA VAL A 90 4.45 3.10 7.06
C VAL A 90 3.08 3.70 6.85
N ALA A 91 2.80 4.83 7.50
CA ALA A 91 1.54 5.55 7.33
C ALA A 91 1.71 6.67 6.30
N ILE A 92 1.27 6.43 5.07
CA ILE A 92 1.38 7.38 3.95
C ILE A 92 0.30 8.46 4.12
N ASN A 93 0.73 9.69 4.36
CA ASN A 93 -0.15 10.83 4.49
C ASN A 93 -0.48 11.44 3.12
N VAL A 94 -1.76 11.64 2.83
CA VAL A 94 -2.23 12.23 1.57
C VAL A 94 -2.88 13.61 1.75
N ASP A 95 -2.60 14.30 2.85
CA ASP A 95 -3.06 15.68 3.02
C ASP A 95 -2.39 16.61 2.00
N ASN A 96 -3.22 17.50 1.47
CA ASN A 96 -2.79 18.62 0.65
C ASN A 96 -3.61 19.85 1.07
N PRO A 97 -3.05 20.79 1.85
CA PRO A 97 -1.62 20.91 2.18
C PRO A 97 -1.12 19.92 3.24
N ILE A 98 0.19 19.62 3.22
CA ILE A 98 0.86 18.67 4.14
C ILE A 98 0.78 19.14 5.60
N GLU A 99 0.69 20.44 5.81
CA GLU A 99 0.59 21.08 7.12
C GLU A 99 -0.58 20.54 7.95
N ASP A 100 -1.70 20.17 7.31
CA ASP A 100 -2.86 19.62 8.02
C ASP A 100 -2.52 18.27 8.70
N GLY A 101 -1.74 17.42 8.04
CA GLY A 101 -1.22 16.18 8.62
C GLY A 101 -0.20 16.45 9.74
N LEU A 102 0.70 17.41 9.55
CA LEU A 102 1.66 17.82 10.57
C LEU A 102 0.97 18.35 11.83
N ASP A 103 -0.09 19.14 11.70
CA ASP A 103 -0.86 19.68 12.83
C ASP A 103 -1.49 18.55 13.67
N PHE A 104 -2.04 17.51 13.02
CA PHE A 104 -2.51 16.32 13.73
C PHE A 104 -1.39 15.62 14.50
N LEU A 105 -0.21 15.47 13.91
CA LEU A 105 0.93 14.78 14.50
C LEU A 105 1.56 15.54 15.67
N LEU A 106 1.34 16.86 15.79
CA LEU A 106 1.76 17.64 16.98
C LEU A 106 1.01 17.18 18.24
N ASP A 107 -0.28 16.86 18.10
CA ASP A 107 -1.13 16.41 19.21
C ASP A 107 -1.09 14.87 19.39
N THR A 108 -0.73 14.14 18.33
CA THR A 108 -0.69 12.67 18.32
C THR A 108 0.64 12.19 17.74
N PRO A 109 1.73 12.22 18.49
CA PRO A 109 3.04 11.76 18.01
C PRO A 109 3.02 10.24 17.77
N LEU A 110 3.59 9.82 16.64
CA LEU A 110 3.68 8.43 16.21
C LEU A 110 5.15 8.04 16.00
N ASP A 111 5.50 6.80 16.36
CA ASP A 111 6.91 6.33 16.39
C ASP A 111 7.34 5.64 15.08
N PHE A 112 6.42 5.40 14.16
CA PHE A 112 6.68 4.73 12.89
C PHE A 112 6.91 5.72 11.74
N LEU A 113 7.16 5.19 10.54
CA LEU A 113 7.50 6.00 9.36
C LEU A 113 6.26 6.67 8.77
N ILE A 114 6.38 7.97 8.49
CA ILE A 114 5.28 8.76 7.91
C ILE A 114 5.77 9.49 6.66
N PRO A 115 5.72 8.85 5.46
CA PRO A 115 5.92 9.55 4.21
C PRO A 115 4.70 10.39 3.84
N THR A 116 4.89 11.37 2.92
CA THR A 116 3.83 12.21 2.39
C THR A 116 3.66 12.03 0.89
N ASP A 117 2.39 11.99 0.45
CA ASP A 117 1.95 11.75 -0.93
C ASP A 117 0.84 12.75 -1.32
N PRO A 118 1.11 14.09 -1.28
CA PRO A 118 0.09 15.12 -1.50
C PRO A 118 -0.50 15.11 -2.92
N ASP A 119 0.22 14.55 -3.88
CA ASP A 119 -0.21 14.42 -5.28
C ASP A 119 -0.94 13.10 -5.56
N GLY A 120 -0.94 12.16 -4.59
CA GLY A 120 -1.64 10.87 -4.67
C GLY A 120 -0.98 9.83 -5.59
N GLU A 121 0.32 10.00 -5.92
CA GLU A 121 1.03 9.10 -6.83
C GLU A 121 1.15 7.67 -6.26
N ALA A 122 1.48 7.54 -4.98
CA ALA A 122 1.52 6.23 -4.33
C ALA A 122 0.10 5.68 -4.11
N ALA A 123 -0.86 6.52 -3.74
CA ALA A 123 -2.25 6.11 -3.61
C ALA A 123 -2.81 5.57 -4.94
N GLU A 124 -2.42 6.15 -6.10
CA GLU A 124 -2.77 5.63 -7.42
C GLU A 124 -2.09 4.30 -7.71
N LEU A 125 -0.79 4.14 -7.39
CA LEU A 125 -0.05 2.88 -7.58
C LEU A 125 -0.64 1.72 -6.77
N PHE A 126 -1.11 1.99 -5.56
CA PHE A 126 -1.79 1.02 -4.70
C PHE A 126 -3.29 0.90 -5.00
N GLU A 127 -3.81 1.68 -5.95
CA GLU A 127 -5.23 1.75 -6.34
C GLU A 127 -6.17 1.99 -5.14
N VAL A 128 -5.79 2.91 -4.26
CA VAL A 128 -6.55 3.29 -3.06
C VAL A 128 -7.84 4.01 -3.47
N ILE A 129 -8.99 3.36 -3.26
CA ILE A 129 -10.31 3.91 -3.60
C ILE A 129 -11.01 4.58 -2.42
N GLY A 130 -10.46 4.48 -1.22
CA GLY A 130 -11.00 5.07 0.01
C GLY A 130 -10.03 4.90 1.16
N MET A 131 -10.25 5.63 2.27
CA MET A 131 -9.36 5.59 3.43
C MET A 131 -10.11 5.30 4.73
N PRO A 132 -9.40 4.66 5.70
CA PRO A 132 -8.08 4.07 5.54
C PRO A 132 -8.11 2.85 4.61
N THR A 133 -7.03 2.63 3.87
CA THR A 133 -6.76 1.35 3.20
C THR A 133 -5.35 0.93 3.57
N SER A 134 -5.20 -0.31 3.99
CA SER A 134 -3.96 -0.83 4.52
C SER A 134 -3.53 -2.11 3.82
N TYR A 135 -2.23 -2.35 3.76
CA TYR A 135 -1.61 -3.51 3.12
C TYR A 135 -0.57 -4.12 4.04
N LEU A 136 -0.64 -5.43 4.29
CA LEU A 136 0.43 -6.17 4.97
C LEU A 136 1.31 -6.86 3.93
N ILE A 137 2.61 -6.60 4.00
CA ILE A 137 3.60 -7.03 3.02
C ILE A 137 4.67 -7.84 3.72
N LYS A 138 4.98 -9.02 3.19
CA LYS A 138 6.06 -9.89 3.66
C LYS A 138 7.44 -9.36 3.24
N PRO A 139 8.53 -9.89 3.86
CA PRO A 139 9.90 -9.53 3.50
C PRO A 139 10.28 -9.76 2.02
N ASP A 140 9.59 -10.67 1.34
CA ASP A 140 9.76 -10.96 -0.09
C ASP A 140 8.99 -10.00 -1.01
N GLY A 141 8.22 -9.05 -0.43
CA GLY A 141 7.42 -8.08 -1.17
C GLY A 141 6.00 -8.53 -1.49
N THR A 142 5.57 -9.72 -1.05
CA THR A 142 4.23 -10.24 -1.32
C THR A 142 3.20 -9.60 -0.39
N VAL A 143 2.10 -9.09 -0.92
CA VAL A 143 0.94 -8.61 -0.17
C VAL A 143 0.18 -9.80 0.42
N THR A 144 -0.10 -9.78 1.71
CA THR A 144 -0.80 -10.88 2.42
C THR A 144 -2.07 -10.47 3.12
N LEU A 145 -2.35 -9.17 3.18
CA LEU A 145 -3.61 -8.61 3.65
C LEU A 145 -3.86 -7.30 2.91
N VAL A 146 -5.10 -7.12 2.46
CA VAL A 146 -5.64 -5.83 2.04
C VAL A 146 -6.85 -5.53 2.91
N HIS A 147 -6.81 -4.42 3.65
CA HIS A 147 -7.88 -4.04 4.56
C HIS A 147 -8.39 -2.64 4.25
N MET A 148 -9.70 -2.49 4.01
CA MET A 148 -10.36 -1.23 3.69
C MET A 148 -11.30 -0.78 4.80
N GLY A 149 -11.16 0.47 5.21
CA GLY A 149 -11.90 1.04 6.33
C GLY A 149 -11.27 0.67 7.68
N PHE A 150 -11.85 1.18 8.78
CA PHE A 150 -11.47 0.80 10.13
C PHE A 150 -12.66 0.87 11.08
N ARG A 151 -12.86 -0.18 11.86
CA ARG A 151 -13.87 -0.29 12.92
C ARG A 151 -13.22 -0.84 14.18
N SER A 152 -13.84 -0.58 15.34
CA SER A 152 -13.41 -1.22 16.58
C SER A 152 -13.55 -2.74 16.46
N GLY A 153 -12.47 -3.48 16.66
CA GLY A 153 -12.39 -4.94 16.45
C GLY A 153 -11.55 -5.33 15.24
N ASP A 154 -11.31 -4.42 14.30
CA ASP A 154 -10.41 -4.71 13.17
C ASP A 154 -8.96 -4.82 13.62
N ILE A 155 -8.59 -4.14 14.71
CA ILE A 155 -7.21 -4.14 15.22
C ILE A 155 -6.74 -5.53 15.64
N GLU A 156 -7.62 -6.35 16.23
CA GLU A 156 -7.30 -7.71 16.64
C GLU A 156 -7.00 -8.60 15.43
N MET A 157 -7.79 -8.49 14.37
CA MET A 157 -7.57 -9.22 13.12
C MET A 157 -6.28 -8.79 12.42
N ILE A 158 -6.00 -7.48 12.38
CA ILE A 158 -4.76 -6.93 11.81
C ILE A 158 -3.55 -7.42 12.63
N GLU A 159 -3.64 -7.40 13.96
CA GLU A 159 -2.57 -7.87 14.83
C GLU A 159 -2.30 -9.37 14.64
N GLU A 160 -3.33 -10.21 14.49
CA GLU A 160 -3.20 -11.64 14.18
C GLU A 160 -2.50 -11.88 12.82
N ALA A 161 -2.85 -11.11 11.80
CA ALA A 161 -2.21 -11.19 10.48
C ALA A 161 -0.72 -10.81 10.55
N ILE A 162 -0.38 -9.75 11.29
CA ILE A 162 1.02 -9.32 11.50
C ILE A 162 1.81 -10.40 12.25
N GLN A 163 1.27 -10.95 13.34
CA GLN A 163 1.91 -12.03 14.08
C GLN A 163 2.17 -13.25 13.20
N SER A 164 1.19 -13.63 12.37
CA SER A 164 1.33 -14.73 11.42
C SER A 164 2.44 -14.47 10.39
N SER A 165 2.53 -13.24 9.89
CA SER A 165 3.59 -12.85 8.95
C SER A 165 4.97 -12.89 9.61
N LEU A 166 5.10 -12.39 10.83
CA LEU A 166 6.38 -12.37 11.58
C LEU A 166 6.84 -13.77 11.94
N ALA A 167 5.94 -14.70 12.27
CA ALA A 167 6.27 -16.09 12.62
C ALA A 167 6.69 -16.94 11.39
N GLY A 168 6.35 -16.51 10.19
CA GLY A 168 6.68 -17.21 8.93
C GLY A 168 7.98 -16.78 8.26
N ASN A 169 8.77 -15.91 8.91
CA ASN A 169 10.01 -15.33 8.38
C ASN A 169 11.24 -16.12 8.81
#